data_26e711452678e17841fb2edddb5d7bfe
#
_entry.id   26e711452678e17841fb2edddb5d7bfe
#
_cell.length_a   1.000
_cell.length_b   1.000
_cell.length_c   1.000
_cell.angle_alpha   90.00
_cell.angle_beta   90.00
_cell.angle_gamma   90.00
#
_symmetry.space_group_name_H-M   'P 1'
#
loop_
_entity.id
_entity.type
_entity.pdbx_description
1 polymer ?
#
loop_
_entity_poly.entity_id
_entity_poly.type
_entity_poly.pdbx_seq_one_letter_code
_entity_poly.pdbx_strand_id
1 'polypeptide(L)'
;DGVAAALPALMRAEKLQKRAARDGFDWPDPSGAAAKLAEEATELAEADETTREEEAGDLLFAAVNVVRAYGIQPEAALRAANDKFERRYRGMEDLAKGTFPSLDLDAQEALWQAVKRSEKR
;
A
#
# COMPACT_ATOMS: atom_id res chain seq x y z
N ASP A 1 5.57 23.96 3.78
CA ASP A 1 6.65 24.30 3.09
C ASP A 1 7.92 23.63 3.45
N GLY A 2 8.91 23.70 2.62
CA GLY A 2 10.15 22.99 2.75
C GLY A 2 10.07 21.54 2.31
N VAL A 3 8.92 21.08 1.82
CA VAL A 3 8.79 19.72 1.27
C VAL A 3 8.85 19.82 -0.25
N ALA A 4 9.87 19.17 -0.84
CA ALA A 4 10.11 19.27 -2.28
C ALA A 4 8.99 18.59 -3.08
N ALA A 5 8.54 19.28 -4.15
CA ALA A 5 7.47 18.75 -4.99
C ALA A 5 7.92 17.55 -5.82
N ALA A 6 9.22 17.42 -6.07
CA ALA A 6 9.77 16.38 -6.94
C ALA A 6 10.03 15.06 -6.23
N LEU A 7 9.75 14.94 -4.93
CA LEU A 7 9.93 13.68 -4.20
C LEU A 7 8.97 12.62 -4.70
N PRO A 8 9.34 11.33 -4.57
CA PRO A 8 8.36 10.26 -4.81
C PRO A 8 7.11 10.50 -3.99
N ALA A 9 5.95 10.15 -4.55
CA ALA A 9 4.66 10.57 -4.00
C ALA A 9 4.44 10.11 -2.56
N LEU A 10 4.77 8.86 -2.23
CA LEU A 10 4.58 8.38 -0.86
C LEU A 10 5.53 9.07 0.12
N MET A 11 6.76 9.32 -0.31
CA MET A 11 7.72 10.03 0.51
C MET A 11 7.27 11.45 0.76
N ARG A 12 6.74 12.11 -0.29
CA ARG A 12 6.23 13.47 -0.14
C ARG A 12 5.05 13.51 0.82
N ALA A 13 4.14 12.54 0.70
CA ALA A 13 3.00 12.46 1.62
C ALA A 13 3.46 12.32 3.07
N GLU A 14 4.44 11.45 3.31
CA GLU A 14 4.99 11.28 4.65
C GLU A 14 5.57 12.58 5.19
N LYS A 15 6.33 13.28 4.37
CA LYS A 15 6.96 14.54 4.81
C LYS A 15 5.94 15.65 5.05
N LEU A 16 4.91 15.72 4.23
CA LEU A 16 3.82 16.69 4.45
C LEU A 16 3.09 16.40 5.76
N GLN A 17 2.83 15.14 6.05
CA GLN A 17 2.16 14.75 7.29
C GLN A 17 3.03 15.05 8.50
N LYS A 18 4.34 14.77 8.42
CA LYS A 18 5.26 15.10 9.49
C LYS A 18 5.35 16.61 9.73
N ARG A 19 5.32 17.38 8.65
CA ARG A 19 5.32 18.82 8.76
C ARG A 19 4.07 19.32 9.48
N ALA A 20 2.91 18.77 9.13
CA ALA A 20 1.66 19.12 9.80
C ALA A 20 1.67 18.70 11.27
N ALA A 21 2.24 17.53 11.56
CA ALA A 21 2.31 17.02 12.92
C ALA A 21 3.12 17.94 13.84
N ARG A 22 4.16 18.58 13.31
CA ARG A 22 4.93 19.54 14.08
C ARG A 22 4.11 20.76 14.52
N ASP A 23 3.07 21.07 13.77
CA ASP A 23 2.14 22.15 14.12
C ASP A 23 0.96 21.65 14.98
N GLY A 24 1.01 20.39 15.41
CA GLY A 24 -0.05 19.80 16.24
C GLY A 24 -1.16 19.12 15.48
N PHE A 25 -1.07 19.07 14.16
CA PHE A 25 -2.10 18.45 13.34
C PHE A 25 -1.76 17.00 13.06
N ASP A 26 -2.10 16.12 14.01
CA ASP A 26 -1.81 14.70 13.91
C ASP A 26 -2.78 13.91 14.80
N TRP A 27 -2.89 12.59 14.52
CA TRP A 27 -3.65 11.69 15.36
C TRP A 27 -2.86 11.40 16.65
N PRO A 28 -3.54 11.31 17.80
CA PRO A 28 -2.83 11.02 19.05
C PRO A 28 -2.26 9.61 19.11
N ASP A 29 -2.83 8.66 18.33
CA ASP A 29 -2.33 7.29 18.26
C ASP A 29 -2.74 6.65 16.94
N PRO A 30 -2.17 5.46 16.61
CA PRO A 30 -2.45 4.82 15.32
C PRO A 30 -3.91 4.42 15.08
N SER A 31 -4.72 4.26 16.14
CA SER A 31 -6.11 3.82 15.96
C SER A 31 -6.95 4.87 15.23
N GLY A 32 -6.68 6.17 15.45
CA GLY A 32 -7.37 7.23 14.74
C GLY A 32 -7.04 7.22 13.25
N ALA A 33 -5.76 7.01 12.93
CA ALA A 33 -5.33 6.91 11.54
C ALA A 33 -5.95 5.69 10.85
N ALA A 34 -6.02 4.57 11.55
CA ALA A 34 -6.62 3.34 11.00
C ALA A 34 -8.12 3.51 10.74
N ALA A 35 -8.83 4.18 11.63
CA ALA A 35 -10.25 4.46 11.44
C ALA A 35 -10.48 5.35 10.22
N LYS A 36 -9.60 6.33 10.01
CA LYS A 36 -9.69 7.21 8.84
C LYS A 36 -9.44 6.42 7.55
N LEU A 37 -8.49 5.49 7.57
CA LEU A 37 -8.23 4.66 6.41
C LEU A 37 -9.48 3.85 6.02
N ALA A 38 -10.16 3.25 7.01
CA ALA A 38 -11.38 2.50 6.76
C ALA A 38 -12.48 3.40 6.18
N GLU A 39 -12.60 4.63 6.70
CA GLU A 39 -13.56 5.60 6.20
C GLU A 39 -13.29 5.94 4.73
N GLU A 40 -12.02 6.18 4.38
CA GLU A 40 -11.66 6.53 3.01
C GLU A 40 -11.90 5.36 2.06
N ALA A 41 -11.69 4.11 2.52
CA ALA A 41 -12.01 2.95 1.70
C ALA A 41 -13.50 2.89 1.36
N THR A 42 -14.36 3.21 2.34
CA THR A 42 -15.80 3.26 2.12
C THR A 42 -16.17 4.38 1.16
N GLU A 43 -15.56 5.55 1.32
CA GLU A 43 -15.82 6.69 0.43
C GLU A 43 -15.45 6.37 -1.02
N LEU A 44 -14.33 5.66 -1.23
CA LEU A 44 -13.96 5.25 -2.58
C LEU A 44 -14.99 4.27 -3.15
N ALA A 45 -15.46 3.31 -2.34
CA ALA A 45 -16.44 2.33 -2.79
C ALA A 45 -17.77 2.99 -3.21
N GLU A 46 -18.09 4.12 -2.56
CA GLU A 46 -19.33 4.85 -2.84
C GLU A 46 -19.20 5.97 -3.85
N ALA A 47 -17.97 6.23 -4.33
CA ALA A 47 -17.71 7.33 -5.25
C ALA A 47 -18.24 7.03 -6.66
N ASP A 48 -18.60 8.10 -7.38
CA ASP A 48 -18.94 7.97 -8.79
C ASP A 48 -17.72 8.24 -9.66
N GLU A 49 -17.91 8.20 -10.98
CA GLU A 49 -16.78 8.34 -11.91
C GLU A 49 -16.06 9.69 -11.78
N THR A 50 -16.76 10.74 -11.36
CA THR A 50 -16.17 12.08 -11.30
C THR A 50 -15.35 12.31 -10.06
N THR A 51 -15.57 11.54 -8.97
CA THR A 51 -14.88 11.72 -7.69
C THR A 51 -13.96 10.57 -7.34
N ARG A 52 -13.99 9.50 -8.13
CA ARG A 52 -13.27 8.27 -7.81
C ARG A 52 -11.76 8.45 -7.68
N GLU A 53 -11.17 9.24 -8.57
CA GLU A 53 -9.72 9.44 -8.51
C GLU A 53 -9.32 10.21 -7.25
N GLU A 54 -10.09 11.24 -6.91
CA GLU A 54 -9.83 12.00 -5.69
C GLU A 54 -9.94 11.13 -4.46
N GLU A 55 -10.99 10.31 -4.38
CA GLU A 55 -11.19 9.42 -3.24
C GLU A 55 -10.08 8.36 -3.16
N ALA A 56 -9.60 7.90 -4.31
CA ALA A 56 -8.47 6.96 -4.33
C ALA A 56 -7.21 7.61 -3.78
N GLY A 57 -6.96 8.88 -4.14
CA GLY A 57 -5.83 9.64 -3.59
C GLY A 57 -5.94 9.79 -2.07
N ASP A 58 -7.14 10.11 -1.59
CA ASP A 58 -7.37 10.25 -0.16
C ASP A 58 -7.13 8.94 0.59
N LEU A 59 -7.53 7.82 -0.02
CA LEU A 59 -7.29 6.50 0.56
C LEU A 59 -5.79 6.22 0.68
N LEU A 60 -5.04 6.49 -0.38
CA LEU A 60 -3.59 6.29 -0.35
C LEU A 60 -2.92 7.20 0.67
N PHE A 61 -3.36 8.44 0.75
CA PHE A 61 -2.83 9.39 1.73
C PHE A 61 -3.11 8.92 3.16
N ALA A 62 -4.30 8.40 3.41
CA ALA A 62 -4.65 7.85 4.72
C ALA A 62 -3.81 6.63 5.05
N ALA A 63 -3.53 5.77 4.06
CA ALA A 63 -2.68 4.59 4.25
C ALA A 63 -1.26 5.01 4.66
N VAL A 64 -0.71 6.05 4.02
CA VAL A 64 0.60 6.58 4.41
C VAL A 64 0.58 7.02 5.87
N ASN A 65 -0.49 7.67 6.29
CA ASN A 65 -0.59 8.15 7.66
C ASN A 65 -0.61 7.00 8.69
N VAL A 66 -1.30 5.90 8.36
CA VAL A 66 -1.29 4.71 9.21
C VAL A 66 0.13 4.16 9.34
N VAL A 67 0.82 4.00 8.23
CA VAL A 67 2.17 3.44 8.21
C VAL A 67 3.13 4.34 9.00
N ARG A 68 3.04 5.65 8.77
CA ARG A 68 3.85 6.63 9.48
C ARG A 68 3.61 6.59 10.99
N ALA A 69 2.36 6.33 11.40
CA ALA A 69 2.00 6.31 12.82
C ALA A 69 2.76 5.20 13.58
N TYR A 70 3.21 4.17 12.88
CA TYR A 70 4.02 3.11 13.47
C TYR A 70 5.51 3.35 13.32
N GLY A 71 5.91 4.54 12.87
CA GLY A 71 7.32 4.88 12.72
C GLY A 71 8.00 4.27 11.50
N ILE A 72 7.21 3.84 10.53
CA ILE A 72 7.72 3.18 9.32
C ILE A 72 7.70 4.17 8.16
N GLN A 73 8.72 4.11 7.30
CA GLN A 73 8.78 4.94 6.12
C GLN A 73 7.95 4.30 5.00
N PRO A 74 6.86 4.94 4.56
CA PRO A 74 5.96 4.34 3.56
C PRO A 74 6.64 4.02 2.23
N GLU A 75 7.49 4.90 1.74
CA GLU A 75 8.18 4.68 0.46
C GLU A 75 9.04 3.42 0.51
N ALA A 76 9.84 3.27 1.56
CA ALA A 76 10.70 2.10 1.73
C ALA A 76 9.88 0.82 1.93
N ALA A 77 8.80 0.91 2.71
CA ALA A 77 7.94 -0.25 2.96
C ALA A 77 7.27 -0.75 1.69
N LEU A 78 6.75 0.18 0.86
CA LEU A 78 6.10 -0.22 -0.38
C LEU A 78 7.12 -0.76 -1.39
N ARG A 79 8.31 -0.17 -1.44
CA ARG A 79 9.37 -0.67 -2.31
C ARG A 79 9.72 -2.12 -1.96
N ALA A 80 9.82 -2.43 -0.66
CA ALA A 80 10.08 -3.80 -0.22
C ALA A 80 8.92 -4.73 -0.56
N ALA A 81 7.68 -4.25 -0.43
CA ALA A 81 6.50 -5.04 -0.81
C ALA A 81 6.47 -5.34 -2.30
N ASN A 82 6.87 -4.35 -3.13
CA ASN A 82 6.96 -4.55 -4.57
C ASN A 82 7.97 -5.63 -4.92
N ASP A 83 9.15 -5.59 -4.28
CA ASP A 83 10.20 -6.58 -4.52
C ASP A 83 9.73 -7.98 -4.08
N LYS A 84 9.03 -8.06 -2.96
CA LYS A 84 8.49 -9.32 -2.47
C LYS A 84 7.47 -9.89 -3.45
N PHE A 85 6.55 -9.04 -3.93
CA PHE A 85 5.55 -9.48 -4.88
C PHE A 85 6.20 -10.00 -6.17
N GLU A 86 7.16 -9.24 -6.71
CA GLU A 86 7.85 -9.64 -7.94
C GLU A 86 8.56 -10.98 -7.76
N ARG A 87 9.25 -11.16 -6.64
CA ARG A 87 9.95 -12.42 -6.36
C ARG A 87 8.96 -13.60 -6.29
N ARG A 88 7.84 -13.39 -5.59
CA ARG A 88 6.83 -14.45 -5.47
C ARG A 88 6.15 -14.74 -6.80
N TYR A 89 5.89 -13.71 -7.58
CA TYR A 89 5.26 -13.87 -8.89
C TYR A 89 6.17 -14.69 -9.81
N ARG A 90 7.47 -14.40 -9.80
CA ARG A 90 8.43 -15.20 -10.57
C ARG A 90 8.49 -16.63 -10.09
N GLY A 91 8.39 -16.85 -8.77
CA GLY A 91 8.31 -18.20 -8.22
C GLY A 91 7.10 -18.95 -8.70
N MET A 92 5.95 -18.26 -8.79
CA MET A 92 4.74 -18.87 -9.32
C MET A 92 4.90 -19.25 -10.81
N GLU A 93 5.50 -18.35 -11.59
CA GLU A 93 5.75 -18.62 -13.00
C GLU A 93 6.66 -19.82 -13.17
N ASP A 94 7.71 -19.93 -12.34
CA ASP A 94 8.63 -21.07 -12.40
C ASP A 94 7.92 -22.38 -12.11
N LEU A 95 7.05 -22.41 -11.09
CA LEU A 95 6.30 -23.61 -10.75
C LEU A 95 5.29 -23.97 -11.84
N ALA A 96 4.74 -22.98 -12.51
CA ALA A 96 3.76 -23.20 -13.58
C ALA A 96 4.40 -23.65 -14.89
N LYS A 97 5.71 -23.49 -15.05
CA LYS A 97 6.47 -23.96 -16.22
C LYS A 97 5.86 -23.49 -17.55
N GLY A 98 5.60 -22.18 -17.62
CA GLY A 98 5.09 -21.57 -18.83
C GLY A 98 3.58 -21.61 -19.01
N THR A 99 2.85 -22.21 -18.06
CA THR A 99 1.40 -22.34 -18.18
C THR A 99 0.63 -21.30 -17.37
N PHE A 100 1.34 -20.43 -16.63
CA PHE A 100 0.69 -19.54 -15.66
C PHE A 100 -0.49 -18.76 -16.24
N PRO A 101 -0.38 -18.11 -17.41
CA PRO A 101 -1.49 -17.33 -17.93
C PRO A 101 -2.74 -18.16 -18.29
N SER A 102 -2.58 -19.46 -18.49
CA SER A 102 -3.70 -20.33 -18.86
C SER A 102 -4.40 -20.96 -17.65
N LEU A 103 -3.85 -20.75 -16.45
CA LEU A 103 -4.44 -21.30 -15.23
C LEU A 103 -5.60 -20.42 -14.77
N ASP A 104 -6.61 -21.03 -14.12
CA ASP A 104 -7.67 -20.26 -13.51
C ASP A 104 -7.17 -19.64 -12.20
N LEU A 105 -7.99 -18.78 -11.61
CA LEU A 105 -7.59 -18.05 -10.41
C LEU A 105 -7.30 -18.98 -9.23
N ASP A 106 -8.10 -20.04 -9.07
CA ASP A 106 -7.88 -20.97 -7.95
C ASP A 106 -6.54 -21.68 -8.08
N ALA A 107 -6.16 -22.08 -9.30
CA ALA A 107 -4.87 -22.69 -9.54
C ALA A 107 -3.72 -21.71 -9.30
N GLN A 108 -3.89 -20.46 -9.75
CA GLN A 108 -2.91 -19.42 -9.51
C GLN A 108 -2.74 -19.15 -8.02
N GLU A 109 -3.83 -19.08 -7.27
CA GLU A 109 -3.79 -18.87 -5.82
C GLU A 109 -3.08 -20.03 -5.11
N ALA A 110 -3.27 -21.26 -5.59
CA ALA A 110 -2.57 -22.40 -5.02
C ALA A 110 -1.06 -22.26 -5.20
N LEU A 111 -0.62 -21.75 -6.34
CA LEU A 111 0.80 -21.49 -6.56
C LEU A 111 1.33 -20.38 -5.63
N TRP A 112 0.54 -19.33 -5.42
CA TRP A 112 0.88 -18.28 -4.48
C TRP A 112 1.12 -18.85 -3.08
N GLN A 113 0.21 -19.72 -2.62
CA GLN A 113 0.36 -20.33 -1.31
C GLN A 113 1.57 -21.25 -1.25
N ALA A 114 1.86 -21.97 -2.32
CA ALA A 114 3.04 -22.84 -2.39
C ALA A 114 4.33 -22.04 -2.27
N VAL A 115 4.44 -20.93 -2.98
CA VAL A 115 5.61 -20.05 -2.90
C VAL A 115 5.77 -19.50 -1.48
N LYS A 116 4.69 -19.05 -0.86
CA LYS A 116 4.74 -18.52 0.50
C LYS A 116 5.22 -19.59 1.50
N ARG A 117 4.73 -20.82 1.36
CA ARG A 117 5.16 -21.90 2.25
C ARG A 117 6.65 -22.19 2.12
N SER A 118 7.19 -22.11 0.90
CA SER A 118 8.60 -22.39 0.68
C SER A 118 9.51 -21.34 1.33
N GLU A 119 9.00 -20.14 1.56
CA GLU A 119 9.76 -19.05 2.18
C GLU A 119 9.85 -19.19 3.70
N LYS A 120 9.06 -20.04 4.30
CA LYS A 120 9.00 -20.17 5.76
C LYS A 120 10.00 -21.18 6.34
N ARG A 121 10.92 -21.65 5.55
CA ARG A 121 11.91 -22.61 6.00
C ARG A 121 13.15 -21.97 6.55
#